data_f2029a997497d08c54abd063c6b0250f
#
_entry.id   f2029a997497d08c54abd063c6b0250f
#
_cell.length_a   1.000
_cell.length_b   1.000
_cell.length_c   1.000
_cell.angle_alpha   90.00
_cell.angle_beta   90.00
_cell.angle_gamma   90.00
#
_symmetry.space_group_name_H-M   'P 1'
#
loop_
_entity.id
_entity.type
_entity.pdbx_description
1 polymer ?
#
loop_
_entity_poly.entity_id
_entity_poly.type
_entity_poly.pdbx_seq_one_letter_code
_entity_poly.pdbx_strand_id
1 'polypeptide(L)'
;MMTYRIGCAALVALAVWTAALPAAARQLGARPAEEWITMLDAPARVAGLRVDEVIAKLRLKPGDVVADLGAGAGAFSLPLARGVGPEGKVYAVEIEQGLVDYIGRKAKDQRVGNVHPILGRFGDPALPSADVDVAFMHDVLHHVEDRPGYLRHASKYLKPGGRFAFVELDAKTGAHRNDAKLQITKEQLNAWMADIGFALAEEFPMFEDKWYVVYARKPKS
;
A
#
# COMPACT_ATOMS: atom_id res chain seq x y z
N MET A 1 63.27 -44.30 4.86
CA MET A 1 62.01 -44.16 5.63
C MET A 1 61.36 -42.80 5.26
N MET A 2 60.40 -42.88 4.40
CA MET A 2 59.76 -41.65 3.82
C MET A 2 58.34 -41.60 4.35
N THR A 3 58.05 -40.61 5.22
CA THR A 3 56.77 -40.45 5.87
C THR A 3 55.86 -39.50 5.03
N TYR A 4 54.80 -40.05 4.45
CA TYR A 4 53.73 -39.29 3.78
C TYR A 4 52.84 -38.64 4.83
N ARG A 5 52.71 -37.30 4.78
CA ARG A 5 51.70 -36.55 5.51
C ARG A 5 50.46 -36.42 4.64
N ILE A 6 49.38 -37.05 5.06
CA ILE A 6 48.05 -36.90 4.45
C ILE A 6 47.44 -35.58 4.98
N GLY A 7 47.26 -34.59 4.10
CA GLY A 7 46.56 -33.36 4.43
C GLY A 7 45.04 -33.58 4.30
N CYS A 8 44.31 -33.43 5.42
CA CYS A 8 42.83 -33.33 5.39
C CYS A 8 42.38 -31.99 4.82
N ALA A 9 41.84 -32.00 3.63
CA ALA A 9 41.13 -30.85 3.08
C ALA A 9 39.72 -30.81 3.68
N ALA A 10 39.42 -29.81 4.51
CA ALA A 10 38.09 -29.55 5.04
C ALA A 10 37.24 -28.91 3.94
N LEU A 11 36.25 -29.62 3.43
CA LEU A 11 35.20 -29.08 2.55
C LEU A 11 34.25 -28.23 3.39
N VAL A 12 34.35 -26.92 3.27
CA VAL A 12 33.36 -25.99 3.82
C VAL A 12 32.14 -25.94 2.86
N ALA A 13 31.07 -26.64 3.22
CA ALA A 13 29.81 -26.54 2.50
C ALA A 13 29.14 -25.21 2.83
N LEU A 14 29.15 -24.25 1.90
CA LEU A 14 28.31 -23.03 1.98
C LEU A 14 26.86 -23.46 1.77
N ALA A 15 26.09 -23.51 2.86
CA ALA A 15 24.63 -23.60 2.79
C ALA A 15 24.09 -22.27 2.31
N VAL A 16 23.71 -22.18 1.04
CA VAL A 16 22.94 -21.03 0.50
C VAL A 16 21.51 -21.17 1.01
N TRP A 17 21.17 -20.39 2.02
CA TRP A 17 19.79 -20.23 2.47
C TRP A 17 19.05 -19.42 1.39
N THR A 18 18.33 -20.09 0.51
CA THR A 18 17.35 -19.44 -0.35
C THR A 18 16.10 -19.15 0.49
N ALA A 19 16.03 -17.94 1.04
CA ALA A 19 14.80 -17.48 1.65
C ALA A 19 13.69 -17.51 0.57
N ALA A 20 12.63 -18.28 0.83
CA ALA A 20 11.49 -18.30 -0.08
C ALA A 20 10.85 -16.92 -0.07
N LEU A 21 10.69 -16.30 -1.24
CA LEU A 21 9.98 -15.03 -1.37
C LEU A 21 8.54 -15.17 -0.83
N PRO A 22 8.00 -14.14 -0.17
CA PRO A 22 6.59 -14.09 0.22
C PRO A 22 5.65 -14.40 -0.96
N ALA A 23 4.48 -14.97 -0.70
CA ALA A 23 3.54 -15.35 -1.75
C ALA A 23 3.12 -14.16 -2.62
N ALA A 24 2.94 -12.98 -2.01
CA ALA A 24 2.68 -11.73 -2.72
C ALA A 24 3.84 -11.33 -3.65
N ALA A 25 5.10 -11.51 -3.22
CA ALA A 25 6.28 -11.26 -4.07
C ALA A 25 6.33 -12.20 -5.28
N ARG A 26 5.91 -13.46 -5.11
CA ARG A 26 5.80 -14.40 -6.23
C ARG A 26 4.71 -14.02 -7.21
N GLN A 27 3.58 -13.53 -6.73
CA GLN A 27 2.45 -13.11 -7.56
C GLN A 27 2.78 -11.86 -8.38
N LEU A 28 3.46 -10.87 -7.80
CA LEU A 28 3.89 -9.66 -8.49
C LEU A 28 5.08 -9.92 -9.42
N GLY A 29 6.09 -10.67 -8.98
CA GLY A 29 7.27 -11.00 -9.79
C GLY A 29 7.02 -11.98 -10.95
N ALA A 30 5.83 -12.61 -10.99
CA ALA A 30 5.46 -13.50 -12.11
C ALA A 30 4.93 -12.74 -13.33
N ARG A 31 4.67 -11.43 -13.22
CA ARG A 31 4.09 -10.61 -14.29
C ARG A 31 4.95 -9.37 -14.53
N PRO A 32 5.33 -9.08 -15.80
CA PRO A 32 6.05 -7.86 -16.14
C PRO A 32 5.30 -6.58 -15.72
N ALA A 33 6.05 -5.54 -15.35
CA ALA A 33 5.46 -4.26 -14.92
C ALA A 33 4.52 -3.65 -15.97
N GLU A 34 4.84 -3.80 -17.26
CA GLU A 34 4.04 -3.31 -18.38
C GLU A 34 2.65 -3.93 -18.42
N GLU A 35 2.52 -5.20 -18.07
CA GLU A 35 1.21 -5.86 -17.99
C GLU A 35 0.39 -5.31 -16.82
N TRP A 36 1.03 -5.09 -15.67
CA TRP A 36 0.41 -4.43 -14.54
C TRP A 36 -0.04 -3.01 -14.88
N ILE A 37 0.81 -2.21 -15.52
CA ILE A 37 0.51 -0.85 -15.96
C ILE A 37 -0.71 -0.86 -16.88
N THR A 38 -0.70 -1.72 -17.92
CA THR A 38 -1.79 -1.84 -18.89
C THR A 38 -3.12 -2.16 -18.19
N MET A 39 -3.10 -3.08 -17.23
CA MET A 39 -4.30 -3.49 -16.51
C MET A 39 -4.77 -2.41 -15.51
N LEU A 40 -3.85 -1.85 -14.72
CA LEU A 40 -4.17 -0.92 -13.64
C LEU A 40 -4.54 0.47 -14.13
N ASP A 41 -4.02 0.89 -15.28
CA ASP A 41 -4.27 2.21 -15.89
C ASP A 41 -5.29 2.14 -17.04
N ALA A 42 -5.95 0.98 -17.23
CA ALA A 42 -6.99 0.82 -18.24
C ALA A 42 -8.14 1.82 -17.99
N PRO A 43 -8.57 2.61 -19.00
CA PRO A 43 -9.57 3.67 -18.81
C PRO A 43 -10.87 3.20 -18.16
N ALA A 44 -11.38 2.03 -18.56
CA ALA A 44 -12.61 1.46 -18.00
C ALA A 44 -12.45 1.11 -16.51
N ARG A 45 -11.27 0.59 -16.11
CA ARG A 45 -10.97 0.33 -14.70
C ARG A 45 -10.90 1.64 -13.91
N VAL A 46 -10.14 2.61 -14.41
CA VAL A 46 -9.96 3.90 -13.71
C VAL A 46 -11.29 4.62 -13.54
N ALA A 47 -12.17 4.60 -14.55
CA ALA A 47 -13.52 5.15 -14.44
C ALA A 47 -14.34 4.49 -13.31
N GLY A 48 -14.22 3.17 -13.14
CA GLY A 48 -14.91 2.42 -12.07
C GLY A 48 -14.39 2.74 -10.66
N LEU A 49 -13.19 3.33 -10.51
CA LEU A 49 -12.64 3.68 -9.20
C LEU A 49 -13.33 4.90 -8.55
N ARG A 50 -14.08 5.70 -9.32
CA ARG A 50 -14.76 6.92 -8.85
C ARG A 50 -13.79 7.86 -8.10
N VAL A 51 -12.61 8.07 -8.68
CA VAL A 51 -11.44 8.72 -8.04
C VAL A 51 -11.82 10.05 -7.38
N ASP A 52 -12.47 10.95 -8.11
CA ASP A 52 -12.80 12.30 -7.61
C ASP A 52 -13.80 12.24 -6.44
N GLU A 53 -14.76 11.33 -6.50
CA GLU A 53 -15.75 11.15 -5.43
C GLU A 53 -15.10 10.55 -4.15
N VAL A 54 -14.19 9.59 -4.31
CA VAL A 54 -13.42 9.01 -3.20
C VAL A 54 -12.56 10.09 -2.54
N ILE A 55 -11.82 10.87 -3.33
CA ILE A 55 -10.96 11.94 -2.82
C ILE A 55 -11.78 13.03 -2.11
N ALA A 56 -12.93 13.40 -2.63
CA ALA A 56 -13.80 14.39 -1.97
C ALA A 56 -14.18 13.98 -0.55
N LYS A 57 -14.37 12.67 -0.27
CA LYS A 57 -14.65 12.16 1.08
C LYS A 57 -13.44 12.23 2.01
N LEU A 58 -12.22 12.28 1.49
CA LEU A 58 -11.03 12.46 2.32
C LEU A 58 -10.95 13.87 2.94
N ARG A 59 -11.66 14.85 2.41
CA ARG A 59 -11.64 16.26 2.90
C ARG A 59 -10.21 16.76 3.10
N LEU A 60 -9.40 16.57 2.08
CA LEU A 60 -8.00 17.01 2.06
C LEU A 60 -7.92 18.53 2.18
N LYS A 61 -6.90 19.00 2.87
CA LYS A 61 -6.60 20.43 3.01
C LYS A 61 -5.34 20.78 2.20
N PRO A 62 -5.23 22.03 1.72
CA PRO A 62 -3.97 22.51 1.17
C PRO A 62 -2.82 22.29 2.18
N GLY A 63 -1.72 21.70 1.71
CA GLY A 63 -0.58 21.37 2.55
C GLY A 63 -0.61 20.01 3.25
N ASP A 64 -1.71 19.23 3.17
CA ASP A 64 -1.75 17.87 3.72
C ASP A 64 -0.69 16.97 3.06
N VAL A 65 -0.17 16.03 3.82
CA VAL A 65 0.69 14.95 3.36
C VAL A 65 -0.12 13.66 3.31
N VAL A 66 -0.22 13.07 2.13
CA VAL A 66 -0.94 11.80 1.91
C VAL A 66 0.03 10.70 1.57
N ALA A 67 -0.11 9.53 2.18
CA ALA A 67 0.53 8.30 1.75
C ALA A 67 -0.51 7.43 0.99
N ASP A 68 -0.33 7.29 -0.32
CA ASP A 68 -1.08 6.38 -1.17
C ASP A 68 -0.38 5.03 -1.14
N LEU A 69 -0.85 4.14 -0.26
CA LEU A 69 -0.22 2.86 0.06
C LEU A 69 -0.74 1.77 -0.89
N GLY A 70 0.13 1.27 -1.76
CA GLY A 70 -0.23 0.39 -2.86
C GLY A 70 -0.77 1.18 -4.06
N ALA A 71 -0.02 2.19 -4.47
CA ALA A 71 -0.43 3.17 -5.47
C ALA A 71 -0.70 2.59 -6.87
N GLY A 72 -0.22 1.36 -7.15
CA GLY A 72 -0.39 0.71 -8.45
C GLY A 72 0.18 1.56 -9.59
N ALA A 73 -0.64 1.90 -10.58
CA ALA A 73 -0.27 2.80 -11.68
C ALA A 73 -0.53 4.29 -11.36
N GLY A 74 -0.72 4.66 -10.10
CA GLY A 74 -0.90 6.04 -9.66
C GLY A 74 -2.27 6.64 -9.98
N ALA A 75 -3.31 5.82 -10.08
CA ALA A 75 -4.66 6.29 -10.39
C ALA A 75 -5.18 7.30 -9.36
N PHE A 76 -4.84 7.12 -8.08
CA PHE A 76 -5.16 8.06 -7.00
C PHE A 76 -4.04 9.05 -6.73
N SER A 77 -2.76 8.67 -6.88
CA SER A 77 -1.62 9.49 -6.47
C SER A 77 -1.61 10.88 -7.07
N LEU A 78 -1.85 11.01 -8.38
CA LEU A 78 -1.83 12.30 -9.06
C LEU A 78 -3.05 13.18 -8.72
N PRO A 79 -4.29 12.66 -8.70
CA PRO A 79 -5.45 13.41 -8.21
C PRO A 79 -5.33 13.83 -6.72
N LEU A 80 -4.80 12.97 -5.85
CA LEU A 80 -4.50 13.31 -4.45
C LEU A 80 -3.53 14.49 -4.36
N ALA A 81 -2.46 14.47 -5.18
CA ALA A 81 -1.47 15.53 -5.21
C ALA A 81 -2.05 16.89 -5.66
N ARG A 82 -2.99 16.87 -6.60
CA ARG A 82 -3.75 18.07 -6.96
C ARG A 82 -4.66 18.53 -5.82
N GLY A 83 -5.29 17.59 -5.11
CA GLY A 83 -6.20 17.86 -3.99
C GLY A 83 -5.51 18.52 -2.79
N VAL A 84 -4.26 18.15 -2.48
CA VAL A 84 -3.48 18.77 -1.39
C VAL A 84 -2.76 20.07 -1.81
N GLY A 85 -2.79 20.40 -3.11
CA GLY A 85 -2.14 21.61 -3.64
C GLY A 85 -0.62 21.57 -3.62
N PRO A 86 0.06 22.63 -4.11
CA PRO A 86 1.51 22.65 -4.33
C PRO A 86 2.33 22.57 -3.04
N GLU A 87 1.79 23.01 -1.91
CA GLU A 87 2.42 22.93 -0.59
C GLU A 87 2.23 21.56 0.09
N GLY A 88 1.30 20.75 -0.40
CA GLY A 88 1.07 19.40 0.06
C GLY A 88 1.97 18.39 -0.63
N LYS A 89 1.92 17.12 -0.19
CA LYS A 89 2.77 16.04 -0.66
C LYS A 89 2.01 14.73 -0.77
N VAL A 90 2.32 13.93 -1.79
CA VAL A 90 1.84 12.55 -1.88
C VAL A 90 3.02 11.60 -1.97
N TYR A 91 3.15 10.72 -1.00
CA TYR A 91 4.01 9.55 -1.07
C TYR A 91 3.24 8.43 -1.79
N ALA A 92 3.59 8.16 -3.04
CA ALA A 92 3.02 7.08 -3.83
C ALA A 92 3.83 5.80 -3.60
N VAL A 93 3.36 4.96 -2.68
CA VAL A 93 4.09 3.77 -2.23
C VAL A 93 3.67 2.56 -3.04
N GLU A 94 4.64 1.91 -3.66
CA GLU A 94 4.43 0.66 -4.41
C GLU A 94 5.62 -0.28 -4.18
N ILE A 95 5.41 -1.58 -4.26
CA ILE A 95 6.45 -2.59 -4.01
C ILE A 95 7.09 -3.14 -5.29
N GLU A 96 6.57 -2.82 -6.45
CA GLU A 96 7.09 -3.18 -7.75
C GLU A 96 7.79 -1.97 -8.38
N GLN A 97 9.11 -2.09 -8.66
CA GLN A 97 9.96 -0.98 -9.11
C GLN A 97 9.47 -0.37 -10.43
N GLY A 98 8.99 -1.17 -11.38
CA GLY A 98 8.51 -0.65 -12.66
C GLY A 98 7.24 0.19 -12.53
N LEU A 99 6.38 -0.10 -11.53
CA LEU A 99 5.22 0.74 -11.19
C LEU A 99 5.67 2.05 -10.52
N VAL A 100 6.66 2.00 -9.60
CA VAL A 100 7.27 3.20 -9.00
C VAL A 100 7.80 4.13 -10.09
N ASP A 101 8.57 3.57 -11.02
CA ASP A 101 9.14 4.31 -12.15
C ASP A 101 8.05 4.88 -13.07
N TYR A 102 6.99 4.11 -13.29
CA TYR A 102 5.84 4.55 -14.09
C TYR A 102 5.13 5.74 -13.46
N ILE A 103 4.84 5.69 -12.15
CA ILE A 103 4.23 6.81 -11.42
C ILE A 103 5.10 8.08 -11.56
N GLY A 104 6.43 7.94 -11.43
CA GLY A 104 7.35 9.05 -11.58
C GLY A 104 7.30 9.70 -12.98
N ARG A 105 7.30 8.87 -14.03
CA ARG A 105 7.15 9.36 -15.41
C ARG A 105 5.79 10.04 -15.62
N LYS A 106 4.70 9.41 -15.19
CA LYS A 106 3.34 9.92 -15.32
C LYS A 106 3.16 11.26 -14.60
N ALA A 107 3.73 11.42 -13.40
CA ALA A 107 3.71 12.67 -12.66
C ALA A 107 4.47 13.78 -13.40
N LYS A 108 5.66 13.48 -13.92
CA LYS A 108 6.46 14.42 -14.73
C LYS A 108 5.72 14.85 -15.99
N ASP A 109 5.16 13.91 -16.75
CA ASP A 109 4.45 14.18 -18.00
C ASP A 109 3.20 15.04 -17.77
N GLN A 110 2.51 14.84 -16.64
CA GLN A 110 1.35 15.63 -16.25
C GLN A 110 1.72 16.89 -15.44
N ARG A 111 3.01 17.18 -15.23
CA ARG A 111 3.52 18.33 -14.47
C ARG A 111 2.98 18.42 -13.04
N VAL A 112 2.85 17.28 -12.36
CA VAL A 112 2.44 17.17 -10.95
C VAL A 112 3.71 16.96 -10.12
N GLY A 113 4.27 18.05 -9.55
CA GLY A 113 5.59 18.06 -8.94
C GLY A 113 5.64 17.56 -7.50
N ASN A 114 4.50 17.38 -6.84
CA ASN A 114 4.40 17.01 -5.43
C ASN A 114 4.02 15.54 -5.19
N VAL A 115 4.17 14.68 -6.21
CA VAL A 115 4.13 13.23 -6.08
C VAL A 115 5.55 12.69 -5.87
N HIS A 116 5.75 11.90 -4.83
CA HIS A 116 7.00 11.25 -4.47
C HIS A 116 6.83 9.74 -4.52
N PRO A 117 7.20 9.08 -5.63
CA PRO A 117 7.14 7.63 -5.73
C PRO A 117 8.13 6.99 -4.74
N ILE A 118 7.68 5.99 -3.99
CA ILE A 118 8.46 5.28 -2.96
C ILE A 118 8.42 3.78 -3.24
N LEU A 119 9.58 3.15 -3.29
CA LEU A 119 9.67 1.70 -3.27
C LEU A 119 9.48 1.21 -1.83
N GLY A 120 8.28 0.77 -1.53
CA GLY A 120 7.90 0.20 -0.23
C GLY A 120 8.40 -1.25 -0.08
N ARG A 121 8.08 -1.84 1.08
CA ARG A 121 8.37 -3.23 1.41
C ARG A 121 7.06 -3.95 1.76
N PHE A 122 7.04 -5.28 1.67
CA PHE A 122 5.85 -6.09 1.99
C PHE A 122 5.28 -5.86 3.40
N GLY A 123 6.11 -5.53 4.38
CA GLY A 123 5.70 -5.29 5.76
C GLY A 123 5.80 -3.84 6.23
N ASP A 124 6.29 -2.93 5.39
CA ASP A 124 6.57 -1.54 5.79
C ASP A 124 6.46 -0.60 4.58
N PRO A 125 5.66 0.48 4.63
CA PRO A 125 5.64 1.50 3.59
C PRO A 125 6.99 2.15 3.29
N ALA A 126 7.95 2.07 4.23
CA ALA A 126 9.30 2.63 4.13
C ALA A 126 9.32 4.14 3.81
N LEU A 127 8.40 4.91 4.38
CA LEU A 127 8.32 6.34 4.16
C LEU A 127 9.52 7.07 4.77
N PRO A 128 9.97 8.19 4.17
CA PRO A 128 11.15 8.92 4.64
C PRO A 128 10.91 9.72 5.92
N SER A 129 9.64 10.01 6.27
CA SER A 129 9.32 10.79 7.47
C SER A 129 7.94 10.44 8.05
N ALA A 130 7.73 10.77 9.33
CA ALA A 130 6.48 10.56 10.06
C ALA A 130 5.61 11.84 10.02
N ASP A 131 5.30 12.31 8.83
CA ASP A 131 4.59 13.55 8.57
C ASP A 131 3.24 13.39 7.87
N VAL A 132 2.70 12.17 7.84
CA VAL A 132 1.49 11.81 7.08
C VAL A 132 0.23 12.26 7.80
N ASP A 133 -0.64 12.99 7.11
CA ASP A 133 -1.99 13.36 7.56
C ASP A 133 -3.02 12.29 7.23
N VAL A 134 -2.88 11.67 6.04
CA VAL A 134 -3.79 10.62 5.58
C VAL A 134 -3.01 9.45 4.99
N ALA A 135 -3.14 8.25 5.55
CA ALA A 135 -2.72 7.01 4.93
C ALA A 135 -3.93 6.40 4.20
N PHE A 136 -3.86 6.37 2.87
CA PHE A 136 -4.93 5.91 2.00
C PHE A 136 -4.57 4.56 1.37
N MET A 137 -5.52 3.64 1.31
CA MET A 137 -5.40 2.34 0.65
C MET A 137 -6.65 2.06 -0.17
N HIS A 138 -6.49 1.66 -1.43
CA HIS A 138 -7.60 1.28 -2.31
C HIS A 138 -7.31 -0.08 -2.96
N ASP A 139 -8.10 -1.11 -2.62
CA ASP A 139 -7.96 -2.49 -3.12
C ASP A 139 -6.54 -3.07 -2.88
N VAL A 140 -5.97 -2.87 -1.71
CA VAL A 140 -4.58 -3.24 -1.39
C VAL A 140 -4.44 -4.13 -0.17
N LEU A 141 -5.15 -3.80 0.92
CA LEU A 141 -4.91 -4.46 2.21
C LEU A 141 -5.15 -5.98 2.15
N HIS A 142 -6.06 -6.44 1.30
CA HIS A 142 -6.31 -7.87 1.10
C HIS A 142 -5.11 -8.63 0.50
N HIS A 143 -4.17 -7.95 -0.17
CA HIS A 143 -2.94 -8.54 -0.68
C HIS A 143 -1.80 -8.60 0.35
N VAL A 144 -1.93 -7.90 1.49
CA VAL A 144 -0.92 -7.89 2.54
C VAL A 144 -1.02 -9.18 3.38
N GLU A 145 0.09 -9.91 3.54
CA GLU A 145 0.12 -11.17 4.30
C GLU A 145 -0.04 -10.93 5.81
N ASP A 146 0.80 -10.08 6.41
CA ASP A 146 0.68 -9.64 7.80
C ASP A 146 -0.02 -8.28 7.88
N ARG A 147 -1.33 -8.29 7.71
CA ARG A 147 -2.15 -7.07 7.72
C ARG A 147 -2.03 -6.28 9.02
N PRO A 148 -2.15 -6.89 10.23
CA PRO A 148 -1.97 -6.17 11.49
C PRO A 148 -0.57 -5.58 11.67
N GLY A 149 0.47 -6.31 11.29
CA GLY A 149 1.86 -5.84 11.34
C GLY A 149 2.10 -4.66 10.41
N TYR A 150 1.61 -4.73 9.17
CA TYR A 150 1.70 -3.64 8.20
C TYR A 150 0.99 -2.38 8.70
N LEU A 151 -0.24 -2.50 9.20
CA LEU A 151 -1.00 -1.37 9.75
C LEU A 151 -0.28 -0.73 10.95
N ARG A 152 0.33 -1.55 11.81
CA ARG A 152 1.16 -1.07 12.93
C ARG A 152 2.39 -0.32 12.43
N HIS A 153 3.06 -0.77 11.37
CA HIS A 153 4.18 -0.05 10.78
C HIS A 153 3.71 1.26 10.12
N ALA A 154 2.67 1.20 9.29
CA ALA A 154 2.12 2.38 8.62
C ALA A 154 1.66 3.46 9.63
N SER A 155 1.11 3.05 10.78
CA SER A 155 0.65 3.98 11.83
C SER A 155 1.75 4.85 12.43
N LYS A 156 3.02 4.42 12.35
CA LYS A 156 4.19 5.15 12.87
C LYS A 156 4.52 6.39 12.02
N TYR A 157 4.09 6.39 10.77
CA TYR A 157 4.31 7.52 9.86
C TYR A 157 3.22 8.60 9.94
N LEU A 158 2.11 8.29 10.63
CA LEU A 158 1.02 9.25 10.82
C LEU A 158 1.33 10.27 11.90
N LYS A 159 1.05 11.54 11.61
CA LYS A 159 0.99 12.61 12.61
C LYS A 159 0.03 12.25 13.77
N PRO A 160 0.11 12.93 14.92
CA PRO A 160 -0.81 12.69 16.05
C PRO A 160 -2.29 12.78 15.66
N GLY A 161 -2.69 13.67 14.76
CA GLY A 161 -4.05 13.81 14.22
C GLY A 161 -4.29 13.06 12.90
N GLY A 162 -3.32 12.29 12.45
CA GLY A 162 -3.41 11.56 11.19
C GLY A 162 -4.44 10.43 11.22
N ARG A 163 -4.97 10.09 10.06
CA ARG A 163 -6.04 9.10 9.88
C ARG A 163 -5.73 8.10 8.77
N PHE A 164 -6.35 6.94 8.87
CA PHE A 164 -6.39 5.96 7.79
C PHE A 164 -7.69 6.06 7.01
N ALA A 165 -7.63 5.83 5.71
CA ALA A 165 -8.78 5.68 4.86
C ALA A 165 -8.62 4.44 3.96
N PHE A 166 -9.63 3.58 3.95
CA PHE A 166 -9.61 2.33 3.20
C PHE A 166 -10.82 2.28 2.27
N VAL A 167 -10.58 1.98 1.01
CA VAL A 167 -11.59 1.46 0.09
C VAL A 167 -11.19 0.02 -0.20
N GLU A 168 -12.01 -0.93 0.21
CA GLU A 168 -11.64 -2.35 0.16
C GLU A 168 -12.81 -3.21 -0.28
N LEU A 169 -12.51 -4.33 -0.93
CA LEU A 169 -13.50 -5.26 -1.45
C LEU A 169 -14.34 -5.86 -0.32
N ASP A 170 -15.66 -5.87 -0.51
CA ASP A 170 -16.55 -6.58 0.41
C ASP A 170 -16.34 -8.08 0.31
N ALA A 171 -16.19 -8.75 1.43
CA ALA A 171 -15.91 -10.20 1.48
C ALA A 171 -17.02 -11.07 0.87
N LYS A 172 -18.24 -10.57 0.78
CA LYS A 172 -19.41 -11.33 0.27
C LYS A 172 -19.72 -11.00 -1.19
N THR A 173 -19.54 -9.75 -1.60
CA THR A 173 -19.97 -9.24 -2.92
C THR A 173 -18.80 -8.89 -3.82
N GLY A 174 -17.61 -8.62 -3.27
CA GLY A 174 -16.43 -8.22 -4.00
C GLY A 174 -15.83 -9.29 -4.91
N ALA A 175 -14.86 -8.89 -5.72
CA ALA A 175 -14.24 -9.76 -6.73
C ALA A 175 -13.56 -11.01 -6.14
N HIS A 176 -13.08 -10.94 -4.90
CA HIS A 176 -12.40 -12.04 -4.19
C HIS A 176 -13.32 -12.83 -3.23
N ARG A 177 -14.65 -12.75 -3.39
CA ARG A 177 -15.62 -13.43 -2.50
C ARG A 177 -15.46 -14.95 -2.41
N ASN A 178 -14.75 -15.57 -3.35
CA ASN A 178 -14.50 -17.02 -3.36
C ASN A 178 -13.06 -17.38 -2.91
N ASP A 179 -12.25 -16.40 -2.50
CA ASP A 179 -10.88 -16.62 -2.01
C ASP A 179 -10.75 -16.10 -0.57
N ALA A 180 -10.90 -17.01 0.40
CA ALA A 180 -10.84 -16.67 1.82
C ALA A 180 -9.51 -16.01 2.25
N LYS A 181 -8.41 -16.22 1.53
CA LYS A 181 -7.11 -15.61 1.83
C LYS A 181 -7.09 -14.11 1.49
N LEU A 182 -7.87 -13.71 0.48
CA LEU A 182 -7.97 -12.33 0.02
C LEU A 182 -9.18 -11.60 0.62
N GLN A 183 -9.95 -12.24 1.48
CA GLN A 183 -11.08 -11.59 2.15
C GLN A 183 -10.64 -10.85 3.39
N ILE A 184 -11.25 -9.68 3.59
CA ILE A 184 -11.17 -8.91 4.82
C ILE A 184 -12.58 -8.46 5.17
N THR A 185 -13.01 -8.73 6.41
CA THR A 185 -14.28 -8.17 6.92
C THR A 185 -14.04 -6.84 7.63
N LYS A 186 -15.07 -6.00 7.70
CA LYS A 186 -15.00 -4.75 8.47
C LYS A 186 -14.72 -5.01 9.96
N GLU A 187 -15.24 -6.12 10.50
CA GLU A 187 -15.00 -6.53 11.88
C GLU A 187 -13.54 -6.84 12.14
N GLN A 188 -12.88 -7.56 11.21
CA GLN A 188 -11.44 -7.84 11.29
C GLN A 188 -10.64 -6.54 11.25
N LEU A 189 -10.93 -5.64 10.29
CA LEU A 189 -10.25 -4.36 10.21
C LEU A 189 -10.47 -3.51 11.47
N ASN A 190 -11.71 -3.45 11.99
CA ASN A 190 -12.03 -2.76 13.24
C ASN A 190 -11.18 -3.25 14.41
N ALA A 191 -10.98 -4.57 14.54
CA ALA A 191 -10.15 -5.15 15.58
C ALA A 191 -8.68 -4.73 15.42
N TRP A 192 -8.10 -4.87 14.23
CA TRP A 192 -6.70 -4.48 13.97
C TRP A 192 -6.45 -2.99 14.18
N MET A 193 -7.40 -2.15 13.77
CA MET A 193 -7.29 -0.70 13.98
C MET A 193 -7.42 -0.33 15.46
N ALA A 194 -8.30 -1.01 16.21
CA ALA A 194 -8.45 -0.80 17.64
C ALA A 194 -7.17 -1.15 18.41
N ASP A 195 -6.47 -2.22 18.03
CA ASP A 195 -5.21 -2.67 18.63
C ASP A 195 -4.07 -1.64 18.49
N ILE A 196 -4.13 -0.80 17.45
CA ILE A 196 -3.14 0.27 17.23
C ILE A 196 -3.66 1.67 17.62
N GLY A 197 -4.78 1.74 18.35
CA GLY A 197 -5.30 2.97 18.93
C GLY A 197 -6.16 3.82 17.99
N PHE A 198 -6.75 3.22 16.94
CA PHE A 198 -7.68 3.90 16.03
C PHE A 198 -9.11 3.38 16.25
N ALA A 199 -10.08 4.21 15.90
CA ALA A 199 -11.50 3.85 15.86
C ALA A 199 -12.12 4.28 14.55
N LEU A 200 -13.16 3.56 14.12
CA LEU A 200 -13.97 3.95 12.96
C LEU A 200 -14.56 5.35 13.23
N ALA A 201 -14.27 6.29 12.35
CA ALA A 201 -14.77 7.66 12.40
C ALA A 201 -15.88 7.89 11.37
N GLU A 202 -15.73 7.34 10.17
CA GLU A 202 -16.70 7.55 9.09
C GLU A 202 -16.79 6.30 8.22
N GLU A 203 -17.98 6.07 7.65
CA GLU A 203 -18.24 5.06 6.63
C GLU A 203 -19.07 5.70 5.51
N PHE A 204 -18.73 5.40 4.25
CA PHE A 204 -19.39 5.93 3.06
C PHE A 204 -19.95 4.80 2.20
N PRO A 205 -21.26 4.66 2.04
CA PRO A 205 -21.90 3.66 1.18
C PRO A 205 -21.84 4.10 -0.30
N MET A 206 -20.64 4.01 -0.89
CA MET A 206 -20.41 4.49 -2.25
C MET A 206 -20.40 3.39 -3.31
N PHE A 207 -20.13 2.15 -2.91
CA PHE A 207 -19.94 1.01 -3.81
C PHE A 207 -20.86 -0.13 -3.42
N GLU A 208 -21.24 -0.95 -4.38
CA GLU A 208 -22.05 -2.17 -4.15
C GLU A 208 -21.18 -3.36 -3.69
N ASP A 209 -19.90 -3.37 -4.12
CA ASP A 209 -18.96 -4.46 -3.93
C ASP A 209 -17.75 -4.10 -3.05
N LYS A 210 -17.74 -2.89 -2.49
CA LYS A 210 -16.66 -2.38 -1.63
C LYS A 210 -17.25 -1.58 -0.49
N TRP A 211 -16.48 -1.49 0.58
CA TRP A 211 -16.74 -0.56 1.66
C TRP A 211 -15.66 0.52 1.70
N TYR A 212 -16.05 1.75 2.05
CA TYR A 212 -15.17 2.88 2.24
C TYR A 212 -15.28 3.38 3.66
N VAL A 213 -14.19 3.29 4.43
CA VAL A 213 -14.13 3.61 5.86
C VAL A 213 -12.94 4.48 6.20
N VAL A 214 -13.10 5.36 7.19
CA VAL A 214 -12.05 6.23 7.72
C VAL A 214 -11.89 5.96 9.22
N TYR A 215 -10.64 5.78 9.65
CA TYR A 215 -10.28 5.59 11.05
C TYR A 215 -9.46 6.76 11.54
N ALA A 216 -9.80 7.30 12.70
CA ALA A 216 -9.06 8.33 13.40
C ALA A 216 -8.50 7.78 14.73
N ARG A 217 -7.45 8.43 15.24
CA ARG A 217 -6.92 8.05 16.56
C ARG A 217 -7.99 8.28 17.63
N LYS A 218 -8.08 7.32 18.58
CA LYS A 218 -8.91 7.49 19.76
C LYS A 218 -8.41 8.70 20.55
N PRO A 219 -9.29 9.55 21.11
CA PRO A 219 -8.89 10.57 22.06
C PRO A 219 -8.07 9.93 23.18
N LYS A 220 -7.01 10.60 23.63
CA LYS A 220 -6.33 10.17 24.87
C LYS A 220 -7.30 10.41 26.01
N SER A 221 -7.69 9.35 26.71
CA SER A 221 -8.41 9.39 27.97
C SER A 221 -7.57 10.04 29.07
#